data_59344913e6015366b3a81a3769dc8296
#
_entry.id   59344913e6015366b3a81a3769dc8296
#
_cell.length_a   1.000
_cell.length_b   1.000
_cell.length_c   1.000
_cell.angle_alpha   90.00
_cell.angle_beta   90.00
_cell.angle_gamma   90.00
#
_symmetry.space_group_name_H-M   'P 1'
#
loop_
_entity.id
_entity.type
_entity.pdbx_description
1 polymer ?
#
loop_
_entity_poly.entity_id
_entity_poly.type
_entity_poly.pdbx_seq_one_letter_code
_entity_poly.pdbx_strand_id
1 'polypeptide(L)'
;RQLEQALVKGYDRLKADHAADYRPLLERVRLDLGTSAAAGLPTDERMRRFRAGQTDDPALFALFFQYGRYLMIAGSRQDSPLPLHLQGIWNDGEACRLGWSCDYHLDINTQMNYFPAEIANLGDSHEPLMRYVRELAQAGRSAARQYYDAEGWVAHVFSNVWGFCSPGWETSWGLNVTGGLWLATHMMEHYEYGMDDVFLAEEAY
;
A
#
# COMPACT_ATOMS: atom_id res chain seq x y z
N ARG A 1 -20.87 -2.21 19.32
CA ARG A 1 -21.72 -2.83 18.27
C ARG A 1 -20.95 -3.89 17.47
N GLN A 2 -19.81 -3.56 16.80
CA GLN A 2 -19.02 -4.54 16.03
C GLN A 2 -18.46 -5.67 16.90
N LEU A 3 -17.88 -5.36 18.08
CA LEU A 3 -17.38 -6.34 19.03
C LEU A 3 -18.47 -7.28 19.53
N GLU A 4 -19.64 -6.76 19.87
CA GLU A 4 -20.79 -7.56 20.31
C GLU A 4 -21.24 -8.54 19.21
N GLN A 5 -21.31 -8.07 17.95
CA GLN A 5 -21.62 -8.91 16.80
C GLN A 5 -20.57 -10.02 16.60
N ALA A 6 -19.28 -9.69 16.76
CA ALA A 6 -18.22 -10.67 16.67
C ALA A 6 -18.27 -11.73 17.77
N LEU A 7 -18.56 -11.33 19.01
CA LEU A 7 -18.72 -12.25 20.14
C LEU A 7 -19.88 -13.23 19.91
N VAL A 8 -21.02 -12.73 19.41
CA VAL A 8 -22.19 -13.57 19.07
C VAL A 8 -21.85 -14.54 17.93
N LYS A 9 -21.04 -14.10 16.96
CA LYS A 9 -20.67 -14.94 15.80
C LYS A 9 -19.78 -16.13 16.18
N GLY A 10 -18.90 -15.95 17.15
CA GLY A 10 -17.95 -16.95 17.62
C GLY A 10 -16.76 -17.15 16.63
N TYR A 11 -15.69 -17.74 17.13
CA TYR A 11 -14.41 -17.85 16.44
C TYR A 11 -14.50 -18.62 15.09
N ASP A 12 -15.15 -19.78 15.09
CA ASP A 12 -15.20 -20.63 13.88
C ASP A 12 -15.91 -19.95 12.72
N ARG A 13 -17.00 -19.23 13.04
CA ARG A 13 -17.72 -18.45 12.03
C ARG A 13 -16.92 -17.26 11.54
N LEU A 14 -16.27 -16.53 12.43
CA LEU A 14 -15.37 -15.42 12.05
C LEU A 14 -14.23 -15.88 11.16
N LYS A 15 -13.64 -17.03 11.49
CA LYS A 15 -12.58 -17.65 10.68
C LYS A 15 -13.08 -18.08 9.30
N ALA A 16 -14.28 -18.67 9.24
CA ALA A 16 -14.87 -19.08 7.97
C ALA A 16 -15.19 -17.86 7.09
N ASP A 17 -15.78 -16.81 7.65
CA ASP A 17 -16.09 -15.57 6.93
C ASP A 17 -14.81 -14.87 6.43
N HIS A 18 -13.77 -14.80 7.27
CA HIS A 18 -12.45 -14.27 6.86
C HIS A 18 -11.85 -15.07 5.70
N ALA A 19 -11.88 -16.40 5.80
CA ALA A 19 -11.36 -17.24 4.73
C ALA A 19 -12.15 -17.10 3.43
N ALA A 20 -13.46 -16.95 3.50
CA ALA A 20 -14.32 -16.74 2.33
C ALA A 20 -14.07 -15.40 1.64
N ASP A 21 -13.77 -14.37 2.42
CA ASP A 21 -13.41 -13.04 1.92
C ASP A 21 -11.99 -12.99 1.34
N TYR A 22 -11.02 -13.57 2.04
CA TYR A 22 -9.60 -13.45 1.73
C TYR A 22 -9.14 -14.36 0.57
N ARG A 23 -9.61 -15.63 0.53
CA ARG A 23 -9.13 -16.63 -0.43
C ARG A 23 -9.28 -16.22 -1.90
N PRO A 24 -10.42 -15.65 -2.35
CA PRO A 24 -10.58 -15.23 -3.74
C PRO A 24 -9.51 -14.26 -4.21
N LEU A 25 -9.02 -13.39 -3.33
CA LEU A 25 -7.95 -12.44 -3.64
C LEU A 25 -6.57 -13.11 -3.63
N LEU A 26 -6.30 -13.96 -2.62
CA LEU A 26 -5.04 -14.66 -2.51
C LEU A 26 -4.80 -15.60 -3.70
N GLU A 27 -5.83 -16.34 -4.10
CA GLU A 27 -5.76 -17.37 -5.13
C GLU A 27 -5.66 -16.82 -6.57
N ARG A 28 -5.80 -15.51 -6.77
CA ARG A 28 -5.60 -14.85 -8.08
C ARG A 28 -4.19 -15.07 -8.65
N VAL A 29 -3.20 -15.24 -7.79
CA VAL A 29 -1.81 -15.46 -8.19
C VAL A 29 -1.17 -16.53 -7.33
N ARG A 30 -0.51 -17.47 -8.00
CA ARG A 30 0.32 -18.50 -7.38
C ARG A 30 1.73 -18.44 -7.96
N LEU A 31 2.73 -18.25 -7.09
CA LEU A 31 4.13 -18.34 -7.46
C LEU A 31 4.69 -19.70 -7.00
N ASP A 32 5.20 -20.47 -7.94
CA ASP A 32 5.89 -21.74 -7.68
C ASP A 32 7.32 -21.66 -8.24
N LEU A 33 8.28 -21.67 -7.36
CA LEU A 33 9.72 -21.64 -7.69
C LEU A 33 10.39 -23.00 -7.44
N GLY A 34 9.59 -24.03 -7.23
CA GLY A 34 10.05 -25.34 -6.79
C GLY A 34 10.16 -25.43 -5.25
N THR A 35 10.58 -26.58 -4.79
CA THR A 35 10.69 -26.90 -3.35
C THR A 35 11.95 -27.67 -3.04
N SER A 36 12.39 -27.62 -1.79
CA SER A 36 13.48 -28.42 -1.24
C SER A 36 13.08 -29.00 0.12
N ALA A 37 13.92 -29.82 0.72
CA ALA A 37 13.70 -30.35 2.07
C ALA A 37 13.57 -29.22 3.12
N ALA A 38 14.15 -28.05 2.87
CA ALA A 38 14.06 -26.90 3.75
C ALA A 38 12.62 -26.36 3.88
N ALA A 39 11.76 -26.57 2.89
CA ALA A 39 10.36 -26.13 2.93
C ALA A 39 9.54 -26.78 4.06
N GLY A 40 9.97 -27.95 4.58
CA GLY A 40 9.34 -28.60 5.73
C GLY A 40 9.74 -28.05 7.10
N LEU A 41 10.71 -27.11 7.15
CA LEU A 41 11.16 -26.49 8.40
C LEU A 41 10.28 -25.31 8.82
N PRO A 42 10.23 -24.97 10.12
CA PRO A 42 9.63 -23.73 10.59
C PRO A 42 10.25 -22.50 9.92
N THR A 43 9.44 -21.47 9.69
CA THR A 43 9.87 -20.27 8.95
C THR A 43 11.06 -19.55 9.60
N ASP A 44 11.13 -19.49 10.91
CA ASP A 44 12.25 -18.88 11.64
C ASP A 44 13.57 -19.65 11.43
N GLU A 45 13.52 -20.98 11.34
CA GLU A 45 14.66 -21.82 11.00
C GLU A 45 15.10 -21.57 9.55
N ARG A 46 14.16 -21.54 8.60
CA ARG A 46 14.41 -21.22 7.20
C ARG A 46 15.10 -19.87 7.06
N MET A 47 14.62 -18.86 7.77
CA MET A 47 15.22 -17.52 7.80
C MET A 47 16.63 -17.50 8.41
N ARG A 48 16.89 -18.30 9.47
CA ARG A 48 18.24 -18.43 10.05
C ARG A 48 19.21 -19.06 9.05
N ARG A 49 18.78 -20.12 8.36
CA ARG A 49 19.58 -20.79 7.32
C ARG A 49 19.91 -19.85 6.16
N PHE A 50 18.92 -19.09 5.69
CA PHE A 50 19.11 -18.11 4.63
C PHE A 50 20.14 -17.04 5.05
N ARG A 51 20.06 -16.50 6.27
CA ARG A 51 21.04 -15.54 6.80
C ARG A 51 22.44 -16.13 6.94
N ALA A 52 22.55 -17.43 7.14
CA ALA A 52 23.82 -18.17 7.16
C ALA A 52 24.35 -18.50 5.74
N GLY A 53 23.73 -18.00 4.68
CA GLY A 53 24.17 -18.21 3.30
C GLY A 53 23.66 -19.50 2.65
N GLN A 54 22.74 -20.24 3.29
CA GLN A 54 22.11 -21.41 2.71
C GLN A 54 20.91 -20.96 1.88
N THR A 55 21.04 -20.98 0.56
CA THR A 55 20.05 -20.41 -0.39
C THR A 55 19.27 -21.47 -1.18
N ASP A 56 19.28 -22.72 -0.72
CA ASP A 56 18.64 -23.87 -1.34
C ASP A 56 17.15 -24.03 -0.99
N ASP A 57 16.46 -22.94 -0.74
CA ASP A 57 15.06 -22.91 -0.35
C ASP A 57 14.22 -21.96 -1.23
N PRO A 58 13.92 -22.35 -2.47
CA PRO A 58 13.13 -21.52 -3.38
C PRO A 58 11.70 -21.27 -2.87
N ALA A 59 11.11 -22.20 -2.12
CA ALA A 59 9.80 -22.04 -1.53
C ALA A 59 9.75 -20.94 -0.45
N LEU A 60 10.89 -20.52 0.13
CA LEU A 60 10.94 -19.38 1.03
C LEU A 60 10.66 -18.07 0.29
N PHE A 61 11.17 -17.91 -0.93
CA PHE A 61 10.91 -16.73 -1.75
C PHE A 61 9.45 -16.67 -2.23
N ALA A 62 8.87 -17.82 -2.59
CA ALA A 62 7.46 -17.91 -2.93
C ALA A 62 6.57 -17.54 -1.72
N LEU A 63 6.93 -17.99 -0.52
CA LEU A 63 6.26 -17.61 0.72
C LEU A 63 6.39 -16.11 1.00
N PHE A 64 7.56 -15.53 0.81
CA PHE A 64 7.80 -14.09 1.00
C PHE A 64 6.96 -13.24 0.04
N PHE A 65 6.89 -13.63 -1.23
CA PHE A 65 6.01 -12.99 -2.21
C PHE A 65 4.53 -13.04 -1.78
N GLN A 66 4.05 -14.22 -1.39
CA GLN A 66 2.67 -14.37 -0.93
C GLN A 66 2.40 -13.63 0.38
N TYR A 67 3.40 -13.50 1.24
CA TYR A 67 3.28 -12.71 2.47
C TYR A 67 3.15 -11.20 2.16
N GLY A 68 3.89 -10.68 1.18
CA GLY A 68 3.71 -9.31 0.69
C GLY A 68 2.29 -9.07 0.16
N ARG A 69 1.75 -10.01 -0.64
CA ARG A 69 0.35 -9.95 -1.09
C ARG A 69 -0.64 -10.01 0.07
N TYR A 70 -0.37 -10.85 1.07
CA TYR A 70 -1.20 -10.91 2.28
C TYR A 70 -1.26 -9.56 2.99
N LEU A 71 -0.14 -8.88 3.18
CA LEU A 71 -0.11 -7.57 3.82
C LEU A 71 -0.93 -6.54 3.04
N MET A 72 -0.83 -6.52 1.71
CA MET A 72 -1.63 -5.63 0.88
C MET A 72 -3.13 -5.95 0.98
N ILE A 73 -3.54 -7.20 0.81
CA ILE A 73 -4.95 -7.62 0.93
C ILE A 73 -5.51 -7.30 2.31
N ALA A 74 -4.73 -7.49 3.37
CA ALA A 74 -5.16 -7.25 4.75
C ALA A 74 -5.25 -5.75 5.08
N GLY A 75 -4.43 -4.91 4.44
CA GLY A 75 -4.30 -3.50 4.77
C GLY A 75 -5.01 -2.54 3.81
N SER A 76 -5.26 -2.95 2.57
CA SER A 76 -5.89 -2.09 1.56
C SER A 76 -6.93 -2.88 0.76
N ARG A 77 -8.18 -2.50 0.89
CA ARG A 77 -9.32 -3.08 0.19
C ARG A 77 -9.99 -2.00 -0.65
N GLN A 78 -10.70 -2.41 -1.69
CA GLN A 78 -11.40 -1.49 -2.58
C GLN A 78 -12.25 -0.45 -1.84
N ASP A 79 -12.86 -0.83 -0.73
CA ASP A 79 -13.71 0.03 0.11
C ASP A 79 -12.98 0.69 1.28
N SER A 80 -11.65 0.52 1.40
CA SER A 80 -10.87 1.22 2.43
C SER A 80 -10.98 2.73 2.25
N PRO A 81 -11.28 3.49 3.31
CA PRO A 81 -11.49 4.93 3.20
C PRO A 81 -10.21 5.71 2.88
N LEU A 82 -9.06 5.14 3.22
CA LEU A 82 -7.73 5.75 3.08
C LEU A 82 -6.72 4.72 2.59
N PRO A 83 -5.65 5.14 1.92
CA PRO A 83 -4.56 4.25 1.54
C PRO A 83 -3.72 3.84 2.74
N LEU A 84 -2.80 2.88 2.51
CA LEU A 84 -1.77 2.50 3.46
C LEU A 84 -0.86 3.68 3.78
N HIS A 85 -0.66 3.97 5.07
CA HIS A 85 0.30 4.96 5.53
C HIS A 85 1.71 4.34 5.68
N LEU A 86 2.68 5.09 6.23
CA LEU A 86 4.08 4.66 6.35
C LEU A 86 4.25 3.27 7.00
N GLN A 87 3.40 2.90 7.92
CA GLN A 87 3.41 1.58 8.59
C GLN A 87 2.32 0.62 8.07
N GLY A 88 1.78 0.84 6.87
CA GLY A 88 0.61 0.12 6.39
C GLY A 88 -0.64 0.55 7.18
N ILE A 89 -1.16 -0.35 8.01
CA ILE A 89 -2.21 -0.08 9.00
C ILE A 89 -1.81 -0.62 10.39
N TRP A 90 -0.58 -1.11 10.52
CA TRP A 90 -0.12 -1.80 11.73
C TRP A 90 0.76 -0.91 12.57
N ASN A 91 0.40 -0.78 13.85
CA ASN A 91 1.20 -0.16 14.90
C ASN A 91 0.73 -0.70 16.25
N ASP A 92 1.52 -0.47 17.28
CA ASP A 92 1.22 -0.87 18.65
C ASP A 92 0.49 0.22 19.48
N GLY A 93 -0.03 1.25 18.80
CA GLY A 93 -0.65 2.41 19.43
C GLY A 93 0.31 3.57 19.71
N GLU A 94 1.60 3.40 19.47
CA GLU A 94 2.67 4.38 19.70
C GLU A 94 3.09 5.11 18.41
N ALA A 95 2.29 5.01 17.35
CA ALA A 95 2.62 5.53 16.02
C ALA A 95 3.12 6.99 16.01
N CYS A 96 2.51 7.85 16.83
CA CYS A 96 2.90 9.26 16.94
C CYS A 96 4.22 9.50 17.69
N ARG A 97 4.77 8.49 18.36
CA ARG A 97 6.05 8.57 19.06
C ARG A 97 7.23 8.08 18.21
N LEU A 98 6.97 7.44 17.11
CA LEU A 98 8.00 7.05 16.16
C LEU A 98 8.57 8.28 15.49
N GLY A 99 9.86 8.31 15.24
CA GLY A 99 10.56 9.45 14.66
C GLY A 99 10.00 9.92 13.31
N TRP A 100 9.31 9.04 12.59
CA TRP A 100 8.74 9.29 11.27
C TRP A 100 7.21 9.40 11.26
N SER A 101 6.53 9.24 12.39
CA SER A 101 5.06 9.19 12.50
C SER A 101 4.37 8.21 11.53
N CYS A 102 3.06 8.29 11.39
CA CYS A 102 2.26 7.46 10.48
C CYS A 102 1.56 8.32 9.44
N ASP A 103 2.31 9.22 8.82
CA ASP A 103 1.84 10.04 7.71
C ASP A 103 2.07 9.36 6.35
N TYR A 104 1.79 10.07 5.27
CA TYR A 104 2.07 9.64 3.91
C TYR A 104 3.36 10.29 3.43
N HIS A 105 4.43 9.51 3.35
CA HIS A 105 5.70 9.94 2.77
C HIS A 105 5.64 9.79 1.25
N LEU A 106 5.67 10.91 0.53
CA LEU A 106 5.47 10.97 -0.91
C LEU A 106 6.78 10.98 -1.71
N ASP A 107 7.90 10.77 -1.04
CA ASP A 107 9.21 10.72 -1.67
C ASP A 107 9.64 9.29 -2.05
N ILE A 108 8.97 8.27 -1.51
CA ILE A 108 9.11 6.87 -1.93
C ILE A 108 8.11 5.93 -1.22
N ASN A 109 7.84 6.09 0.08
CA ASN A 109 7.19 5.04 0.88
C ASN A 109 5.77 4.76 0.44
N THR A 110 4.97 5.78 0.19
CA THR A 110 3.58 5.59 -0.29
C THR A 110 3.56 4.90 -1.64
N GLN A 111 4.46 5.28 -2.56
CA GLN A 111 4.61 4.63 -3.85
C GLN A 111 5.00 3.15 -3.70
N MET A 112 5.98 2.86 -2.83
CA MET A 112 6.45 1.47 -2.63
C MET A 112 5.41 0.59 -1.94
N ASN A 113 4.56 1.13 -1.08
CA ASN A 113 3.45 0.38 -0.50
C ASN A 113 2.52 -0.19 -1.59
N TYR A 114 2.33 0.55 -2.68
CA TYR A 114 1.40 0.18 -3.75
C TYR A 114 2.08 -0.37 -5.02
N PHE A 115 3.40 -0.31 -5.10
CA PHE A 115 4.15 -0.83 -6.25
C PHE A 115 3.77 -2.26 -6.66
N PRO A 116 3.49 -3.20 -5.74
CA PRO A 116 3.10 -4.55 -6.12
C PRO A 116 1.61 -4.70 -6.49
N ALA A 117 0.77 -3.67 -6.36
CA ALA A 117 -0.69 -3.83 -6.48
C ALA A 117 -1.10 -4.41 -7.84
N GLU A 118 -0.71 -3.78 -8.91
CA GLU A 118 -1.11 -4.20 -10.25
C GLU A 118 -0.41 -5.49 -10.67
N ILE A 119 0.91 -5.53 -10.58
CA ILE A 119 1.71 -6.69 -11.01
C ILE A 119 1.39 -7.96 -10.23
N ALA A 120 0.88 -7.83 -8.99
CA ALA A 120 0.46 -8.96 -8.17
C ALA A 120 -1.05 -9.27 -8.27
N ASN A 121 -1.75 -8.71 -9.27
CA ASN A 121 -3.18 -8.88 -9.53
C ASN A 121 -4.05 -8.50 -8.31
N LEU A 122 -3.77 -7.32 -7.76
CA LEU A 122 -4.47 -6.70 -6.63
C LEU A 122 -4.91 -5.27 -6.95
N GLY A 123 -5.31 -4.99 -8.19
CA GLY A 123 -5.77 -3.67 -8.63
C GLY A 123 -6.89 -3.11 -7.74
N ASP A 124 -7.81 -3.95 -7.25
CA ASP A 124 -8.84 -3.53 -6.28
C ASP A 124 -8.23 -2.91 -5.00
N SER A 125 -7.04 -3.38 -4.59
CA SER A 125 -6.32 -2.84 -3.43
C SER A 125 -5.62 -1.51 -3.73
N HIS A 126 -5.49 -1.13 -5.00
CA HIS A 126 -4.91 0.13 -5.45
C HIS A 126 -5.91 1.30 -5.39
N GLU A 127 -7.19 1.01 -5.49
CA GLU A 127 -8.29 1.99 -5.50
C GLU A 127 -8.25 3.05 -4.37
N PRO A 128 -7.93 2.71 -3.12
CA PRO A 128 -7.82 3.72 -2.06
C PRO A 128 -6.75 4.78 -2.35
N LEU A 129 -5.65 4.39 -3.01
CA LEU A 129 -4.62 5.34 -3.41
C LEU A 129 -5.12 6.24 -4.55
N MET A 130 -5.84 5.69 -5.54
CA MET A 130 -6.42 6.48 -6.64
C MET A 130 -7.33 7.58 -6.10
N ARG A 131 -8.25 7.22 -5.20
CA ARG A 131 -9.13 8.20 -4.55
C ARG A 131 -8.36 9.26 -3.77
N TYR A 132 -7.34 8.85 -3.03
CA TYR A 132 -6.50 9.76 -2.27
C TYR A 132 -5.74 10.74 -3.17
N VAL A 133 -5.18 10.28 -4.29
CA VAL A 133 -4.47 11.15 -5.24
C VAL A 133 -5.38 12.22 -5.83
N ARG A 134 -6.64 11.90 -6.13
CA ARG A 134 -7.63 12.89 -6.58
C ARG A 134 -7.89 13.99 -5.55
N GLU A 135 -8.13 13.59 -4.32
CA GLU A 135 -8.36 14.54 -3.22
C GLU A 135 -7.10 15.38 -2.96
N LEU A 136 -5.93 14.76 -3.01
CA LEU A 136 -4.65 15.42 -2.84
C LEU A 136 -4.39 16.44 -3.95
N ALA A 137 -4.73 16.10 -5.20
CA ALA A 137 -4.61 17.02 -6.32
C ALA A 137 -5.47 18.28 -6.13
N GLN A 138 -6.69 18.13 -5.61
CA GLN A 138 -7.55 19.29 -5.31
C GLN A 138 -6.95 20.15 -4.20
N ALA A 139 -6.50 19.55 -3.10
CA ALA A 139 -5.87 20.25 -1.99
C ALA A 139 -4.57 20.95 -2.42
N GLY A 140 -3.78 20.29 -3.29
CA GLY A 140 -2.51 20.77 -3.79
C GLY A 140 -2.56 21.99 -4.70
N ARG A 141 -3.73 22.35 -5.25
CA ARG A 141 -3.91 23.57 -6.07
C ARG A 141 -3.60 24.83 -5.29
N SER A 142 -3.99 24.87 -4.04
CA SER A 142 -3.70 26.00 -3.17
C SER A 142 -2.21 26.14 -2.90
N ALA A 143 -1.50 25.03 -2.70
CA ALA A 143 -0.05 25.01 -2.51
C ALA A 143 0.70 25.44 -3.78
N ALA A 144 0.30 24.95 -4.95
CA ALA A 144 0.89 25.37 -6.23
C ALA A 144 0.80 26.89 -6.43
N ARG A 145 -0.36 27.47 -6.19
CA ARG A 145 -0.58 28.91 -6.34
C ARG A 145 0.17 29.74 -5.30
N GLN A 146 0.13 29.31 -4.02
CA GLN A 146 0.72 30.12 -2.94
C GLN A 146 2.25 30.10 -2.92
N TYR A 147 2.86 28.95 -3.21
CA TYR A 147 4.32 28.79 -3.12
C TYR A 147 5.04 29.03 -4.46
N TYR A 148 4.36 28.82 -5.59
CA TYR A 148 5.01 28.83 -6.91
C TYR A 148 4.36 29.76 -7.92
N ASP A 149 3.25 30.42 -7.58
CA ASP A 149 2.44 31.21 -8.52
C ASP A 149 2.11 30.43 -9.81
N ALA A 150 1.84 29.14 -9.65
CA ALA A 150 1.62 28.20 -10.74
C ALA A 150 0.17 27.68 -10.76
N GLU A 151 -0.30 27.33 -11.95
CA GLU A 151 -1.51 26.53 -12.13
C GLU A 151 -1.21 25.04 -11.88
N GLY A 152 -2.29 24.24 -11.79
CA GLY A 152 -2.17 22.82 -11.48
C GLY A 152 -2.09 22.57 -9.97
N TRP A 153 -1.36 21.57 -9.56
CA TRP A 153 -1.24 21.18 -8.16
C TRP A 153 0.16 20.69 -7.82
N VAL A 154 0.51 20.73 -6.54
CA VAL A 154 1.75 20.20 -6.00
C VAL A 154 1.48 19.54 -4.67
N ALA A 155 2.14 18.42 -4.40
CA ALA A 155 2.29 17.85 -3.07
C ALA A 155 3.76 17.58 -2.83
N HIS A 156 4.22 17.99 -1.65
CA HIS A 156 5.63 17.85 -1.26
C HIS A 156 5.89 16.49 -0.61
N VAL A 157 6.98 16.38 0.14
CA VAL A 157 7.46 15.10 0.68
C VAL A 157 6.50 14.42 1.66
N PHE A 158 5.70 15.19 2.40
CA PHE A 158 4.76 14.68 3.38
C PHE A 158 3.33 15.08 3.08
N SER A 159 2.43 14.16 3.37
CA SER A 159 1.00 14.44 3.41
C SER A 159 0.35 13.72 4.61
N ASN A 160 -0.92 13.91 4.77
CA ASN A 160 -1.71 13.29 5.82
C ASN A 160 -3.15 13.05 5.35
N VAL A 161 -3.99 12.51 6.21
CA VAL A 161 -5.39 12.22 5.92
C VAL A 161 -6.23 13.46 5.56
N TRP A 162 -5.70 14.67 5.81
CA TRP A 162 -6.34 15.94 5.51
C TRP A 162 -5.82 16.59 4.22
N GLY A 163 -4.97 15.88 3.45
CA GLY A 163 -4.43 16.38 2.18
C GLY A 163 -3.40 17.49 2.36
N PHE A 164 -2.53 17.42 3.37
CA PHE A 164 -1.44 18.38 3.52
C PHE A 164 -0.51 18.33 2.31
N CYS A 165 -0.29 19.48 1.69
CA CYS A 165 0.50 19.60 0.45
C CYS A 165 1.64 20.61 0.53
N SER A 166 1.74 21.40 1.61
CA SER A 166 2.76 22.44 1.73
C SER A 166 4.16 21.86 1.93
N PRO A 167 5.24 22.62 1.63
CA PRO A 167 6.58 22.25 2.05
C PRO A 167 6.64 22.03 3.55
N GLY A 168 7.36 21.01 3.99
CA GLY A 168 7.48 20.66 5.40
C GLY A 168 8.93 20.53 5.84
N TRP A 169 9.19 20.88 7.10
CA TRP A 169 10.43 20.68 7.86
C TRP A 169 11.65 21.37 7.26
N GLU A 170 12.68 20.59 6.84
CA GLU A 170 13.93 21.12 6.31
C GLU A 170 13.84 21.40 4.81
N THR A 171 14.31 22.56 4.37
CA THR A 171 14.25 22.97 2.96
C THR A 171 15.04 22.06 2.02
N SER A 172 16.08 21.39 2.54
CA SER A 172 16.95 20.50 1.76
C SER A 172 16.23 19.28 1.18
N TRP A 173 15.11 18.85 1.79
CA TRP A 173 14.30 17.72 1.35
C TRP A 173 12.78 18.01 1.42
N GLY A 174 12.35 18.91 2.27
CA GLY A 174 10.95 19.28 2.41
C GLY A 174 10.35 20.01 1.21
N LEU A 175 11.19 20.55 0.31
CA LEU A 175 10.82 21.18 -0.95
C LEU A 175 10.75 20.20 -2.13
N ASN A 176 10.69 18.89 -1.89
CA ASN A 176 10.48 17.92 -2.96
C ASN A 176 9.12 18.14 -3.65
N VAL A 177 9.12 18.79 -4.80
CA VAL A 177 7.91 19.09 -5.59
C VAL A 177 7.40 17.92 -6.41
N THR A 178 8.13 16.82 -6.46
CA THR A 178 7.81 15.66 -7.30
C THR A 178 6.97 14.59 -6.62
N GLY A 179 6.67 14.73 -5.32
CA GLY A 179 5.91 13.73 -4.56
C GLY A 179 4.54 13.45 -5.18
N GLY A 180 3.76 14.51 -5.43
CA GLY A 180 2.47 14.39 -6.10
C GLY A 180 2.56 13.87 -7.52
N LEU A 181 3.56 14.33 -8.30
CA LEU A 181 3.78 13.88 -9.67
C LEU A 181 4.10 12.37 -9.73
N TRP A 182 4.93 11.89 -8.81
CA TRP A 182 5.24 10.46 -8.73
C TRP A 182 4.00 9.63 -8.35
N LEU A 183 3.17 10.10 -7.42
CA LEU A 183 1.89 9.45 -7.12
C LEU A 183 0.96 9.39 -8.35
N ALA A 184 0.94 10.44 -9.16
CA ALA A 184 0.11 10.46 -10.37
C ALA A 184 0.51 9.37 -11.39
N THR A 185 1.76 8.87 -11.38
CA THR A 185 2.16 7.76 -12.25
C THR A 185 1.41 6.46 -11.93
N HIS A 186 0.96 6.27 -10.69
CA HIS A 186 0.14 5.12 -10.30
C HIS A 186 -1.22 5.09 -11.02
N MET A 187 -1.77 6.25 -11.35
CA MET A 187 -3.03 6.32 -12.11
C MET A 187 -2.85 5.79 -13.53
N MET A 188 -1.75 6.15 -14.18
CA MET A 188 -1.44 5.59 -15.50
C MET A 188 -1.13 4.09 -15.43
N GLU A 189 -0.38 3.64 -14.42
CA GLU A 189 -0.10 2.22 -14.20
C GLU A 189 -1.41 1.42 -14.00
N HIS A 190 -2.34 1.93 -13.20
CA HIS A 190 -3.65 1.30 -13.00
C HIS A 190 -4.41 1.15 -14.33
N TYR A 191 -4.41 2.20 -15.16
CA TYR A 191 -4.98 2.12 -16.51
C TYR A 191 -4.27 1.08 -17.39
N GLU A 192 -2.93 1.08 -17.43
CA GLU A 192 -2.17 0.16 -18.27
C GLU A 192 -2.44 -1.32 -17.95
N TYR A 193 -2.72 -1.66 -16.70
CA TYR A 193 -3.07 -3.02 -16.30
C TYR A 193 -4.57 -3.33 -16.46
N GLY A 194 -5.44 -2.36 -16.22
CA GLY A 194 -6.90 -2.52 -16.26
C GLY A 194 -7.53 -2.25 -17.62
N MET A 195 -6.90 -1.41 -18.45
CA MET A 195 -7.42 -0.93 -19.75
C MET A 195 -8.83 -0.35 -19.64
N ASP A 196 -9.15 0.32 -18.52
CA ASP A 196 -10.42 0.97 -18.30
C ASP A 196 -10.40 2.39 -18.87
N ASP A 197 -11.00 2.57 -20.06
CA ASP A 197 -11.06 3.85 -20.75
C ASP A 197 -11.89 4.90 -20.00
N VAL A 198 -12.83 4.48 -19.16
CA VAL A 198 -13.62 5.39 -18.31
C VAL A 198 -12.72 5.95 -17.22
N PHE A 199 -11.98 5.07 -16.54
CA PHE A 199 -10.98 5.50 -15.56
C PHE A 199 -9.94 6.43 -16.18
N LEU A 200 -9.42 6.11 -17.37
CA LEU A 200 -8.46 6.97 -18.06
C LEU A 200 -9.04 8.39 -18.29
N ALA A 201 -10.24 8.47 -18.81
CA ALA A 201 -10.85 9.75 -19.19
C ALA A 201 -11.29 10.61 -18.00
N GLU A 202 -11.75 9.97 -16.91
CA GLU A 202 -12.33 10.67 -15.76
C GLU A 202 -11.35 10.89 -14.60
N GLU A 203 -10.32 10.05 -14.52
CA GLU A 203 -9.47 9.96 -13.33
C GLU A 203 -7.98 10.21 -13.61
N ALA A 204 -7.45 9.64 -14.70
CA ALA A 204 -6.02 9.63 -14.97
C ALA A 204 -5.57 10.71 -15.96
N TYR A 205 -6.49 11.34 -16.68
CA TYR A 205 -6.24 12.44 -17.64
C TYR A 205 -6.69 13.77 -17.03
#